data_849907fbf0ae8872cd121460f32e79f2
#
_entry.id   849907fbf0ae8872cd121460f32e79f2
#
_cell.length_a   1.000
_cell.length_b   1.000
_cell.length_c   1.000
_cell.angle_alpha   90.00
_cell.angle_beta   90.00
_cell.angle_gamma   90.00
#
_symmetry.space_group_name_H-M   'P 1'
#
loop_
_entity.id
_entity.type
_entity.pdbx_description
1 polymer ?
#
loop_
_entity_poly.entity_id
_entity_poly.type
_entity_poly.pdbx_seq_one_letter_code
_entity_poly.pdbx_strand_id
1 'polypeptide(L)'
;MKYIFFFVTLTNYLSCIAWDPKLYPYNPQIHNLGNNGLSGAAHSLIAPFFTKYLDYTVYGRNIREEVIESQDKNKSILDVGCGTGFSTSYNKNSLGLDASEEMINTAKIMFPDKNFKQHHIEYWKPDKKYDITTIMFMFHEVPNFARKNIVKKIKEFTKEKIIVVDISPYYKPNPMMLSGEPYIDDYLKNIQTELHDFDEEILVKNHVHKWTFHKT
;
A
#
# COMPACT_ATOMS: atom_id res chain seq x y z
N MET A 1 17.56 21.30 10.87
CA MET A 1 17.19 21.91 9.57
C MET A 1 18.20 21.64 8.44
N LYS A 2 19.53 21.65 8.65
CA LYS A 2 20.53 21.37 7.59
C LYS A 2 20.52 19.91 7.08
N TYR A 3 20.16 18.92 7.90
CA TYR A 3 20.14 17.51 7.49
C TYR A 3 18.91 17.11 6.65
N ILE A 4 17.78 17.85 6.79
CA ILE A 4 16.57 17.64 5.97
C ILE A 4 16.84 18.12 4.53
N PHE A 5 17.61 19.21 4.36
CA PHE A 5 17.96 19.75 3.04
C PHE A 5 18.91 18.82 2.27
N PHE A 6 19.80 18.12 2.97
CA PHE A 6 20.71 17.16 2.34
C PHE A 6 19.98 15.90 1.85
N PHE A 7 18.96 15.45 2.60
CA PHE A 7 18.12 14.34 2.19
C PHE A 7 17.27 14.67 0.95
N VAL A 8 16.67 15.85 0.92
CA VAL A 8 15.84 16.32 -0.22
C VAL A 8 16.66 16.47 -1.51
N THR A 9 17.91 16.92 -1.43
CA THR A 9 18.80 17.02 -2.60
C THR A 9 19.31 15.66 -3.08
N LEU A 10 19.54 14.72 -2.18
CA LEU A 10 19.94 13.34 -2.53
C LEU A 10 18.79 12.57 -3.19
N THR A 11 17.54 12.74 -2.70
CA THR A 11 16.35 12.11 -3.27
C THR A 11 16.05 12.63 -4.68
N ASN A 12 16.23 13.93 -4.95
CA ASN A 12 16.08 14.49 -6.30
C ASN A 12 17.15 13.97 -7.30
N TYR A 13 18.32 13.54 -6.82
CA TYR A 13 19.35 12.92 -7.65
C TYR A 13 19.07 11.43 -7.90
N LEU A 14 18.46 10.73 -6.93
CA LEU A 14 18.09 9.30 -7.05
C LEU A 14 16.82 9.11 -7.88
N SER A 15 15.92 10.09 -7.92
CA SER A 15 14.70 10.05 -8.75
C SER A 15 14.96 10.14 -10.25
N CYS A 16 16.20 10.43 -10.68
CA CYS A 16 16.63 10.40 -12.08
C CYS A 16 16.94 9.00 -12.62
N ILE A 17 16.73 7.93 -11.86
CA ILE A 17 16.76 6.56 -12.43
C ILE A 17 15.47 6.41 -13.23
N ALA A 18 15.62 6.44 -14.55
CA ALA A 18 14.50 6.36 -15.48
C ALA A 18 13.62 5.14 -15.14
N TRP A 19 12.32 5.38 -14.92
CA TRP A 19 11.32 4.35 -14.82
C TRP A 19 11.40 3.41 -16.03
N ASP A 20 11.54 2.09 -15.78
CA ASP A 20 11.48 1.08 -16.83
C ASP A 20 10.03 0.58 -16.96
N PRO A 21 9.32 0.92 -18.06
CA PRO A 21 7.93 0.48 -18.26
C PRO A 21 7.79 -1.05 -18.47
N LYS A 22 8.90 -1.79 -18.64
CA LYS A 22 8.87 -3.25 -18.67
C LYS A 22 8.76 -3.87 -17.28
N LEU A 23 9.24 -3.16 -16.25
CA LEU A 23 9.18 -3.60 -14.86
C LEU A 23 7.89 -3.15 -14.19
N TYR A 24 7.41 -1.93 -14.52
CA TYR A 24 6.20 -1.35 -13.94
C TYR A 24 5.31 -0.77 -15.05
N PRO A 25 4.00 -1.06 -15.05
CA PRO A 25 3.05 -0.54 -16.04
C PRO A 25 2.80 0.96 -15.92
N TYR A 26 3.25 1.60 -14.85
CA TYR A 26 3.12 3.03 -14.55
C TYR A 26 4.30 3.49 -13.69
N ASN A 27 4.45 4.81 -13.50
CA ASN A 27 5.54 5.38 -12.71
C ASN A 27 5.49 4.87 -11.25
N PRO A 28 6.51 4.12 -10.78
CA PRO A 28 6.55 3.55 -9.43
C PRO A 28 7.09 4.53 -8.38
N GLN A 29 7.19 5.82 -8.68
CA GLN A 29 7.71 6.82 -7.74
C GLN A 29 6.75 6.99 -6.57
N ILE A 30 7.26 6.83 -5.35
CA ILE A 30 6.54 6.96 -4.11
C ILE A 30 7.39 7.80 -3.15
N HIS A 31 6.81 8.78 -2.47
CA HIS A 31 7.47 9.63 -1.48
C HIS A 31 8.79 10.27 -1.97
N ASN A 32 8.87 10.67 -3.24
CA ASN A 32 10.12 11.11 -3.90
C ASN A 32 11.21 10.03 -3.99
N LEU A 33 10.87 8.77 -3.78
CA LEU A 33 11.75 7.62 -3.87
C LEU A 33 11.22 6.64 -4.92
N GLY A 34 12.07 5.75 -5.40
CA GLY A 34 11.64 4.65 -6.27
C GLY A 34 11.28 3.40 -5.46
N ASN A 35 10.64 2.44 -6.14
CA ASN A 35 10.28 1.15 -5.56
C ASN A 35 11.22 0.00 -5.97
N ASN A 36 12.28 0.29 -6.75
CA ASN A 36 13.23 -0.70 -7.24
C ASN A 36 14.67 -0.16 -7.27
N GLY A 37 15.63 -1.06 -7.35
CA GLY A 37 17.05 -0.76 -7.41
C GLY A 37 17.57 -0.01 -6.16
N LEU A 38 18.57 0.85 -6.33
CA LEU A 38 19.18 1.56 -5.20
C LEU A 38 18.21 2.48 -4.45
N SER A 39 17.29 3.15 -5.16
CA SER A 39 16.28 4.00 -4.53
C SER A 39 15.22 3.18 -3.78
N GLY A 40 14.80 2.04 -4.34
CA GLY A 40 13.93 1.08 -3.66
C GLY A 40 14.57 0.48 -2.41
N ALA A 41 15.86 0.13 -2.48
CA ALA A 41 16.61 -0.35 -1.32
C ALA A 41 16.67 0.71 -0.20
N ALA A 42 17.00 1.96 -0.53
CA ALA A 42 16.99 3.06 0.45
C ALA A 42 15.60 3.27 1.04
N HIS A 43 14.55 3.25 0.19
CA HIS A 43 13.16 3.38 0.63
C HIS A 43 12.76 2.24 1.58
N SER A 44 13.04 0.99 1.23
CA SER A 44 12.67 -0.17 2.05
C SER A 44 13.33 -0.18 3.44
N LEU A 45 14.51 0.41 3.58
CA LEU A 45 15.19 0.55 4.87
C LEU A 45 14.55 1.60 5.78
N ILE A 46 14.05 2.70 5.21
CA ILE A 46 13.46 3.79 5.99
C ILE A 46 11.96 3.67 6.18
N ALA A 47 11.24 2.99 5.28
CA ALA A 47 9.79 2.82 5.32
C ALA A 47 9.27 2.29 6.66
N PRO A 48 9.90 1.29 7.32
CA PRO A 48 9.43 0.80 8.63
C PRO A 48 9.40 1.88 9.71
N PHE A 49 10.37 2.79 9.72
CA PHE A 49 10.42 3.88 10.69
C PHE A 49 9.33 4.91 10.41
N PHE A 50 9.11 5.27 9.14
CA PHE A 50 8.04 6.18 8.75
C PHE A 50 6.66 5.58 9.03
N THR A 51 6.43 4.31 8.75
CA THR A 51 5.17 3.62 9.04
C THR A 51 4.84 3.71 10.54
N LYS A 52 5.78 3.32 11.41
CA LYS A 52 5.60 3.43 12.86
C LYS A 52 5.42 4.87 13.33
N TYR A 53 6.21 5.80 12.79
CA TYR A 53 6.10 7.21 13.16
C TYR A 53 4.72 7.77 12.83
N LEU A 54 4.19 7.53 11.63
CA LEU A 54 2.86 7.98 11.22
C LEU A 54 1.76 7.34 12.08
N ASP A 55 1.82 6.03 12.29
CA ASP A 55 0.81 5.32 13.08
C ASP A 55 0.72 5.90 14.50
N TYR A 56 1.84 6.12 15.19
CA TYR A 56 1.83 6.60 16.57
C TYR A 56 1.69 8.12 16.71
N THR A 57 2.28 8.93 15.81
CA THR A 57 2.32 10.38 15.99
C THR A 57 1.19 11.11 15.27
N VAL A 58 0.77 10.62 14.11
CA VAL A 58 -0.29 11.26 13.31
C VAL A 58 -1.65 10.64 13.60
N TYR A 59 -1.71 9.31 13.69
CA TYR A 59 -2.99 8.61 13.88
C TYR A 59 -3.25 8.28 15.35
N GLY A 60 -2.23 8.26 16.21
CA GLY A 60 -2.34 7.90 17.63
C GLY A 60 -2.69 6.42 17.86
N ARG A 61 -2.64 5.59 16.83
CA ARG A 61 -3.05 4.18 16.83
C ARG A 61 -2.44 3.42 15.65
N ASN A 62 -2.24 2.11 15.81
CA ASN A 62 -1.75 1.25 14.73
C ASN A 62 -2.92 0.74 13.88
N ILE A 63 -3.33 1.52 12.90
CA ILE A 63 -4.48 1.23 12.03
C ILE A 63 -4.32 -0.11 11.31
N ARG A 64 -3.12 -0.42 10.80
CA ARG A 64 -2.86 -1.65 10.05
C ARG A 64 -3.09 -2.88 10.93
N GLU A 65 -2.52 -2.87 12.12
CA GLU A 65 -2.67 -3.95 13.09
C GLU A 65 -4.12 -4.12 13.55
N GLU A 66 -4.78 -3.02 13.93
CA GLU A 66 -6.18 -3.04 14.36
C GLU A 66 -7.12 -3.62 13.29
N VAL A 67 -6.93 -3.24 12.02
CA VAL A 67 -7.73 -3.77 10.92
C VAL A 67 -7.51 -5.26 10.73
N ILE A 68 -6.27 -5.75 10.82
CA ILE A 68 -5.96 -7.18 10.71
C ILE A 68 -6.46 -7.96 11.93
N GLU A 69 -6.24 -7.45 13.14
CA GLU A 69 -6.67 -8.11 14.38
C GLU A 69 -8.19 -8.17 14.55
N SER A 70 -8.92 -7.24 13.94
CA SER A 70 -10.38 -7.27 13.90
C SER A 70 -10.95 -8.38 13.01
N GLN A 71 -10.12 -9.06 12.22
CA GLN A 71 -10.55 -10.17 11.38
C GLN A 71 -10.48 -11.50 12.16
N ASP A 72 -11.31 -12.46 11.75
CA ASP A 72 -11.22 -13.83 12.29
C ASP A 72 -9.83 -14.42 11.98
N LYS A 73 -9.13 -14.85 13.02
CA LYS A 73 -7.76 -15.40 12.93
C LYS A 73 -7.64 -16.66 12.08
N ASN A 74 -8.76 -17.36 11.84
CA ASN A 74 -8.80 -18.54 10.99
C ASN A 74 -8.92 -18.20 9.50
N LYS A 75 -9.25 -16.95 9.15
CA LYS A 75 -9.40 -16.51 7.76
C LYS A 75 -8.05 -16.26 7.10
N SER A 76 -7.94 -16.72 5.86
CA SER A 76 -6.79 -16.42 5.00
C SER A 76 -6.92 -15.01 4.42
N ILE A 77 -5.88 -14.20 4.56
CA ILE A 77 -5.84 -12.83 4.09
C ILE A 77 -4.80 -12.69 2.98
N LEU A 78 -5.19 -12.12 1.85
CA LEU A 78 -4.26 -11.59 0.86
C LEU A 78 -4.06 -10.10 1.11
N ASP A 79 -2.86 -9.70 1.41
CA ASP A 79 -2.47 -8.31 1.63
C ASP A 79 -1.75 -7.78 0.39
N VAL A 80 -2.43 -6.93 -0.39
CA VAL A 80 -1.95 -6.40 -1.67
C VAL A 80 -1.27 -5.05 -1.46
N GLY A 81 -0.04 -4.90 -1.95
CA GLY A 81 0.81 -3.75 -1.66
C GLY A 81 1.29 -3.79 -0.20
N CYS A 82 1.76 -4.96 0.25
CA CYS A 82 2.10 -5.17 1.66
C CYS A 82 3.36 -4.40 2.13
N GLY A 83 4.12 -3.82 1.21
CA GLY A 83 5.35 -3.10 1.51
C GLY A 83 6.28 -3.93 2.40
N THR A 84 6.72 -3.35 3.51
CA THR A 84 7.60 -4.01 4.49
C THR A 84 6.87 -4.92 5.49
N GLY A 85 5.60 -5.28 5.23
CA GLY A 85 4.88 -6.39 5.89
C GLY A 85 4.10 -6.06 7.15
N PHE A 86 3.92 -4.79 7.52
CA PHE A 86 3.19 -4.39 8.74
C PHE A 86 1.71 -4.78 8.69
N SER A 87 1.07 -4.68 7.54
CA SER A 87 -0.34 -5.02 7.30
C SER A 87 -0.61 -6.51 7.05
N THR A 88 0.43 -7.33 6.92
CA THR A 88 0.27 -8.75 6.59
C THR A 88 -0.05 -9.59 7.82
N SER A 89 -1.02 -10.49 7.72
CA SER A 89 -1.44 -11.40 8.79
C SER A 89 -0.39 -12.47 9.09
N TYR A 90 -0.31 -12.90 10.36
CA TYR A 90 0.47 -14.08 10.80
C TYR A 90 -0.18 -15.43 10.48
N ASN A 91 -1.42 -15.45 9.99
CA ASN A 91 -2.06 -16.71 9.58
C ASN A 91 -1.25 -17.37 8.45
N LYS A 92 -0.88 -18.64 8.64
CA LYS A 92 -0.03 -19.39 7.69
C LYS A 92 -0.64 -19.52 6.28
N ASN A 93 -1.95 -19.36 6.14
CA ASN A 93 -2.65 -19.37 4.87
C ASN A 93 -2.75 -17.97 4.23
N SER A 94 -2.28 -16.93 4.91
CA SER A 94 -2.23 -15.56 4.41
C SER A 94 -0.96 -15.30 3.60
N LEU A 95 -0.99 -14.23 2.78
CA LEU A 95 0.12 -13.85 1.92
C LEU A 95 0.17 -12.32 1.79
N GLY A 96 1.34 -11.74 2.01
CA GLY A 96 1.67 -10.38 1.59
C GLY A 96 2.23 -10.39 0.16
N LEU A 97 1.66 -9.56 -0.70
CA LEU A 97 2.06 -9.40 -2.09
C LEU A 97 2.52 -7.95 -2.34
N ASP A 98 3.69 -7.78 -2.89
CA ASP A 98 4.20 -6.47 -3.30
C ASP A 98 4.98 -6.57 -4.62
N ALA A 99 4.97 -5.51 -5.41
CA ALA A 99 5.69 -5.44 -6.66
C ALA A 99 7.20 -5.23 -6.45
N SER A 100 7.60 -4.57 -5.35
CA SER A 100 8.98 -4.27 -5.01
C SER A 100 9.68 -5.48 -4.37
N GLU A 101 10.75 -5.94 -4.99
CA GLU A 101 11.62 -6.99 -4.43
C GLU A 101 12.29 -6.50 -3.15
N GLU A 102 12.70 -5.23 -3.10
CA GLU A 102 13.37 -4.62 -1.94
C GLU A 102 12.44 -4.55 -0.73
N MET A 103 11.17 -4.18 -0.93
CA MET A 103 10.15 -4.19 0.13
C MET A 103 9.92 -5.61 0.66
N ILE A 104 9.79 -6.59 -0.22
CA ILE A 104 9.59 -8.00 0.15
C ILE A 104 10.80 -8.56 0.90
N ASN A 105 12.02 -8.22 0.50
CA ASN A 105 13.22 -8.65 1.21
C ASN A 105 13.26 -8.08 2.63
N THR A 106 12.95 -6.79 2.79
CA THR A 106 12.82 -6.15 4.11
C THR A 106 11.70 -6.79 4.93
N ALA A 107 10.53 -7.05 4.34
CA ALA A 107 9.41 -7.71 5.02
C ALA A 107 9.79 -9.10 5.58
N LYS A 108 10.48 -9.91 4.80
CA LYS A 108 10.95 -11.24 5.22
C LYS A 108 11.96 -11.19 6.38
N ILE A 109 12.82 -10.16 6.41
CA ILE A 109 13.76 -9.94 7.52
C ILE A 109 13.01 -9.51 8.78
N MET A 110 12.06 -8.59 8.65
CA MET A 110 11.31 -8.04 9.80
C MET A 110 10.28 -9.02 10.37
N PHE A 111 9.67 -9.83 9.53
CA PHE A 111 8.56 -10.72 9.89
C PHE A 111 8.78 -12.14 9.31
N PRO A 112 9.79 -12.89 9.80
CA PRO A 112 10.16 -14.20 9.24
C PRO A 112 9.05 -15.25 9.34
N ASP A 113 8.07 -15.04 10.23
CA ASP A 113 6.92 -15.94 10.43
C ASP A 113 5.73 -15.65 9.52
N LYS A 114 5.77 -14.58 8.72
CA LYS A 114 4.73 -14.26 7.73
C LYS A 114 5.14 -14.75 6.34
N ASN A 115 4.16 -14.91 5.46
CA ASN A 115 4.43 -15.31 4.08
C ASN A 115 4.41 -14.09 3.15
N PHE A 116 5.42 -13.96 2.30
CA PHE A 116 5.56 -12.87 1.34
C PHE A 116 5.95 -13.35 -0.04
N LYS A 117 5.44 -12.69 -1.07
CA LYS A 117 5.75 -12.95 -2.47
C LYS A 117 5.90 -11.64 -3.26
N GLN A 118 7.00 -11.53 -4.00
CA GLN A 118 7.17 -10.45 -4.97
C GLN A 118 6.36 -10.77 -6.22
N HIS A 119 5.42 -9.90 -6.56
CA HIS A 119 4.68 -9.94 -7.83
C HIS A 119 3.80 -8.71 -8.01
N HIS A 120 3.59 -8.30 -9.27
CA HIS A 120 2.57 -7.31 -9.61
C HIS A 120 1.19 -7.94 -9.55
N ILE A 121 0.29 -7.34 -8.79
CA ILE A 121 -1.08 -7.84 -8.62
C ILE A 121 -1.82 -7.93 -9.97
N GLU A 122 -1.56 -7.01 -10.90
CA GLU A 122 -2.22 -6.96 -12.20
C GLU A 122 -1.92 -8.19 -13.07
N TYR A 123 -0.77 -8.80 -12.88
CA TYR A 123 -0.33 -9.97 -13.66
C TYR A 123 -0.36 -11.28 -12.87
N TRP A 124 -0.55 -11.18 -11.55
CA TRP A 124 -0.53 -12.36 -10.69
C TRP A 124 -1.81 -13.18 -10.82
N LYS A 125 -1.65 -14.50 -10.86
CA LYS A 125 -2.75 -15.45 -10.80
C LYS A 125 -2.54 -16.31 -9.56
N PRO A 126 -3.41 -16.20 -8.54
CA PRO A 126 -3.29 -16.99 -7.32
C PRO A 126 -3.67 -18.45 -7.56
N ASP A 127 -3.00 -19.37 -6.86
CA ASP A 127 -3.31 -20.80 -6.90
C ASP A 127 -4.58 -21.15 -6.11
N LYS A 128 -5.03 -20.21 -5.25
CA LYS A 128 -6.20 -20.36 -4.39
C LYS A 128 -6.94 -19.04 -4.23
N LYS A 129 -8.19 -19.12 -3.76
CA LYS A 129 -8.92 -17.93 -3.29
C LYS A 129 -8.63 -17.67 -1.82
N TYR A 130 -8.57 -16.40 -1.44
CA TYR A 130 -8.42 -15.95 -0.07
C TYR A 130 -9.80 -15.57 0.51
N ASP A 131 -9.97 -15.73 1.83
CA ASP A 131 -11.22 -15.37 2.48
C ASP A 131 -11.41 -13.85 2.48
N ILE A 132 -10.32 -13.12 2.76
CA ILE A 132 -10.29 -11.67 2.81
C ILE A 132 -9.14 -11.16 1.92
N THR A 133 -9.35 -10.02 1.26
CA THR A 133 -8.25 -9.25 0.63
C THR A 133 -8.17 -7.88 1.28
N THR A 134 -6.96 -7.45 1.65
CA THR A 134 -6.68 -6.12 2.18
C THR A 134 -5.79 -5.34 1.22
N ILE A 135 -6.02 -4.03 1.13
CA ILE A 135 -5.18 -3.05 0.45
C ILE A 135 -5.04 -1.88 1.41
N MET A 136 -3.81 -1.62 1.91
CA MET A 136 -3.61 -0.60 2.91
C MET A 136 -2.54 0.40 2.50
N PHE A 137 -2.95 1.68 2.33
CA PHE A 137 -2.08 2.79 1.96
C PHE A 137 -1.28 2.57 0.67
N MET A 138 -1.96 2.07 -0.37
CA MET A 138 -1.38 1.77 -1.68
C MET A 138 -2.15 2.43 -2.83
N PHE A 139 -3.45 2.66 -2.69
CA PHE A 139 -4.25 3.17 -3.81
C PHE A 139 -3.91 4.61 -4.19
N HIS A 140 -3.48 5.44 -3.25
CA HIS A 140 -3.01 6.79 -3.55
C HIS A 140 -1.69 6.82 -4.34
N GLU A 141 -0.97 5.71 -4.37
CA GLU A 141 0.31 5.54 -5.08
C GLU A 141 0.17 5.01 -6.50
N VAL A 142 -1.04 4.64 -6.93
CA VAL A 142 -1.28 4.04 -8.26
C VAL A 142 -2.35 4.80 -9.05
N PRO A 143 -2.26 4.84 -10.40
CA PRO A 143 -3.21 5.59 -11.23
C PRO A 143 -4.60 4.95 -11.25
N ASN A 144 -5.61 5.75 -11.59
CA ASN A 144 -7.02 5.36 -11.67
C ASN A 144 -7.25 4.04 -12.42
N PHE A 145 -6.66 3.88 -13.61
CA PHE A 145 -6.86 2.65 -14.39
C PHE A 145 -6.32 1.41 -13.67
N ALA A 146 -5.21 1.56 -12.94
CA ALA A 146 -4.62 0.46 -12.17
C ALA A 146 -5.51 0.11 -10.97
N ARG A 147 -6.00 1.10 -10.20
CA ARG A 147 -6.94 0.87 -9.09
C ARG A 147 -8.18 0.09 -9.55
N LYS A 148 -8.82 0.52 -10.65
CA LYS A 148 -9.98 -0.18 -11.24
C LYS A 148 -9.67 -1.62 -11.64
N ASN A 149 -8.54 -1.85 -12.29
CA ASN A 149 -8.11 -3.19 -12.69
C ASN A 149 -7.82 -4.08 -11.47
N ILE A 150 -7.16 -3.52 -10.45
CA ILE A 150 -6.89 -4.23 -9.20
C ILE A 150 -8.20 -4.63 -8.51
N VAL A 151 -9.13 -3.68 -8.31
CA VAL A 151 -10.44 -3.98 -7.70
C VAL A 151 -11.19 -5.07 -8.46
N LYS A 152 -11.27 -4.96 -9.78
CA LYS A 152 -11.91 -5.99 -10.62
C LYS A 152 -11.26 -7.35 -10.38
N LYS A 153 -9.95 -7.42 -10.39
CA LYS A 153 -9.20 -8.67 -10.28
C LYS A 153 -9.32 -9.30 -8.89
N ILE A 154 -9.18 -8.53 -7.81
CA ILE A 154 -9.26 -9.07 -6.46
C ILE A 154 -10.67 -9.58 -6.13
N LYS A 155 -11.73 -9.01 -6.73
CA LYS A 155 -13.10 -9.55 -6.63
C LYS A 155 -13.23 -10.98 -7.14
N GLU A 156 -12.38 -11.41 -8.10
CA GLU A 156 -12.43 -12.77 -8.67
C GLU A 156 -11.91 -13.84 -7.69
N PHE A 157 -10.88 -13.52 -6.91
CA PHE A 157 -10.24 -14.49 -6.02
C PHE A 157 -10.42 -14.21 -4.52
N THR A 158 -11.19 -13.21 -4.14
CA THR A 158 -11.67 -13.02 -2.76
C THR A 158 -12.98 -13.77 -2.57
N LYS A 159 -13.15 -14.45 -1.42
CA LYS A 159 -14.35 -15.23 -1.10
C LYS A 159 -15.40 -14.42 -0.36
N GLU A 160 -15.01 -13.61 0.64
CA GLU A 160 -15.94 -13.00 1.58
C GLU A 160 -15.93 -11.48 1.52
N LYS A 161 -14.79 -10.83 1.70
CA LYS A 161 -14.72 -9.37 1.72
C LYS A 161 -13.38 -8.81 1.27
N ILE A 162 -13.45 -7.59 0.75
CA ILE A 162 -12.30 -6.76 0.41
C ILE A 162 -12.30 -5.55 1.34
N ILE A 163 -11.16 -5.23 1.91
CA ILE A 163 -10.97 -4.08 2.79
C ILE A 163 -9.90 -3.18 2.17
N VAL A 164 -10.26 -1.96 1.87
CA VAL A 164 -9.34 -0.90 1.46
C VAL A 164 -9.20 0.08 2.62
N VAL A 165 -7.97 0.38 3.03
CA VAL A 165 -7.65 1.42 4.01
C VAL A 165 -6.68 2.38 3.36
N ASP A 166 -7.05 3.64 3.26
CA ASP A 166 -6.17 4.61 2.62
C ASP A 166 -6.44 6.03 3.13
N ILE A 167 -5.67 6.99 2.65
CA ILE A 167 -5.85 8.39 3.01
C ILE A 167 -7.26 8.86 2.65
N SER A 168 -7.79 9.75 3.49
CA SER A 168 -9.12 10.33 3.31
C SER A 168 -9.22 11.07 1.97
N PRO A 169 -10.35 10.96 1.22
CA PRO A 169 -10.60 11.79 0.04
C PRO A 169 -10.65 13.30 0.36
N TYR A 170 -10.80 13.65 1.64
CA TYR A 170 -10.76 15.03 2.13
C TYR A 170 -9.39 15.46 2.68
N TYR A 171 -8.38 14.62 2.52
CA TYR A 171 -7.02 14.92 2.93
C TYR A 171 -6.47 16.12 2.13
N LYS A 172 -5.71 16.97 2.80
CA LYS A 172 -5.05 18.12 2.17
C LYS A 172 -3.53 17.87 2.11
N PRO A 173 -3.02 17.35 1.00
CA PRO A 173 -1.61 17.05 0.87
C PRO A 173 -0.78 18.34 0.91
N ASN A 174 0.37 18.28 1.56
CA ASN A 174 1.35 19.36 1.53
C ASN A 174 2.15 19.33 0.22
N PRO A 175 2.88 20.42 -0.14
CA PRO A 175 3.64 20.49 -1.39
C PRO A 175 4.68 19.37 -1.57
N MET A 176 5.27 18.88 -0.49
CA MET A 176 6.25 17.79 -0.55
C MET A 176 5.58 16.46 -0.92
N MET A 177 4.40 16.20 -0.37
CA MET A 177 3.60 15.02 -0.73
C MET A 177 3.13 15.10 -2.19
N LEU A 178 2.63 16.25 -2.63
CA LEU A 178 2.24 16.46 -4.03
C LEU A 178 3.38 16.23 -5.02
N SER A 179 4.62 16.61 -4.66
CA SER A 179 5.78 16.37 -5.52
C SER A 179 6.27 14.93 -5.53
N GLY A 180 5.96 14.17 -4.47
CA GLY A 180 6.43 12.79 -4.28
C GLY A 180 5.45 11.70 -4.69
N GLU A 181 4.16 12.07 -4.81
CA GLU A 181 3.07 11.15 -5.09
C GLU A 181 2.37 11.53 -6.41
N PRO A 182 2.81 10.99 -7.55
CA PRO A 182 2.33 11.44 -8.86
C PRO A 182 0.83 11.20 -9.10
N TYR A 183 0.19 10.33 -8.33
CA TYR A 183 -1.22 9.95 -8.52
C TYR A 183 -2.16 10.43 -7.41
N ILE A 184 -1.65 11.17 -6.41
CA ILE A 184 -2.45 11.56 -5.25
C ILE A 184 -3.63 12.47 -5.61
N ASP A 185 -3.44 13.41 -6.52
CA ASP A 185 -4.52 14.31 -6.97
C ASP A 185 -5.63 13.56 -7.71
N ASP A 186 -5.25 12.59 -8.54
CA ASP A 186 -6.19 11.70 -9.22
C ASP A 186 -6.93 10.81 -8.21
N TYR A 187 -6.23 10.28 -7.23
CA TYR A 187 -6.80 9.49 -6.15
C TYR A 187 -7.84 10.29 -5.36
N LEU A 188 -7.49 11.45 -4.84
CA LEU A 188 -8.39 12.28 -4.02
C LEU A 188 -9.68 12.67 -4.75
N LYS A 189 -9.61 12.88 -6.08
CA LYS A 189 -10.76 13.24 -6.89
C LYS A 189 -11.69 12.06 -7.20
N ASN A 190 -11.16 10.84 -7.28
CA ASN A 190 -11.87 9.72 -7.88
C ASN A 190 -12.19 8.58 -6.92
N ILE A 191 -11.48 8.43 -5.79
CA ILE A 191 -11.57 7.22 -4.95
C ILE A 191 -13.00 6.91 -4.45
N GLN A 192 -13.78 7.91 -4.06
CA GLN A 192 -15.15 7.69 -3.61
C GLN A 192 -16.05 7.14 -4.73
N THR A 193 -15.85 7.62 -5.96
CA THR A 193 -16.58 7.11 -7.13
C THR A 193 -16.08 5.72 -7.53
N GLU A 194 -14.79 5.45 -7.41
CA GLU A 194 -14.20 4.14 -7.75
C GLU A 194 -14.64 3.04 -6.79
N LEU A 195 -14.86 3.38 -5.52
CA LEU A 195 -15.29 2.46 -4.46
C LEU A 195 -16.76 2.69 -4.05
N HIS A 196 -17.60 3.18 -4.97
CA HIS A 196 -19.01 3.51 -4.68
C HIS A 196 -19.87 2.33 -4.22
N ASP A 197 -19.43 1.10 -4.49
CA ASP A 197 -20.09 -0.15 -4.06
C ASP A 197 -19.48 -0.76 -2.79
N PHE A 198 -18.61 0.01 -2.11
CA PHE A 198 -18.03 -0.33 -0.82
C PHE A 198 -18.68 0.49 0.31
N ASP A 199 -18.86 -0.12 1.46
CA ASP A 199 -19.27 0.58 2.68
C ASP A 199 -18.11 1.39 3.24
N GLU A 200 -18.28 2.71 3.40
CA GLU A 200 -17.23 3.64 3.86
C GLU A 200 -17.32 3.88 5.36
N GLU A 201 -16.17 3.84 6.05
CA GLU A 201 -15.99 4.16 7.46
C GLU A 201 -14.81 5.11 7.66
N ILE A 202 -14.99 6.15 8.47
CA ILE A 202 -13.93 7.11 8.81
C ILE A 202 -13.15 6.57 10.01
N LEU A 203 -11.91 6.14 9.81
CA LEU A 203 -11.03 5.69 10.90
C LEU A 203 -10.35 6.85 11.61
N VAL A 204 -9.85 7.82 10.85
CA VAL A 204 -9.26 9.07 11.37
C VAL A 204 -9.79 10.23 10.54
N LYS A 205 -10.51 11.14 11.20
CA LYS A 205 -11.16 12.28 10.54
C LYS A 205 -10.16 13.06 9.66
N ASN A 206 -10.50 13.26 8.39
CA ASN A 206 -9.69 13.94 7.37
C ASN A 206 -8.33 13.29 7.05
N HIS A 207 -8.00 12.11 7.61
CA HIS A 207 -6.71 11.45 7.40
C HIS A 207 -6.84 10.05 6.83
N VAL A 208 -7.69 9.18 7.40
CA VAL A 208 -7.78 7.78 6.98
C VAL A 208 -9.21 7.30 6.92
N HIS A 209 -9.58 6.72 5.81
CA HIS A 209 -10.84 6.04 5.60
C HIS A 209 -10.63 4.54 5.37
N LYS A 210 -11.66 3.76 5.66
CA LYS A 210 -11.76 2.33 5.35
C LYS A 210 -12.99 2.11 4.48
N TRP A 211 -12.82 1.34 3.43
CA TRP A 211 -13.91 0.89 2.55
C TRP A 211 -13.98 -0.63 2.59
N THR A 212 -15.17 -1.18 2.76
CA THR A 212 -15.38 -2.63 2.84
C THR A 212 -16.40 -3.07 1.79
N PHE A 213 -16.02 -4.01 0.94
CA PHE A 213 -16.90 -4.68 0.01
C PHE A 213 -17.19 -6.08 0.54
N HIS A 214 -18.47 -6.43 0.67
CA HIS A 214 -18.93 -7.77 1.05
C HIS A 214 -19.35 -8.53 -0.20
N LYS A 215 -18.75 -9.70 -0.40
CA LYS A 215 -19.10 -10.56 -1.51
C LYS A 215 -20.33 -11.39 -1.14
N THR A 216 -21.38 -11.24 -1.89
CA THR A 216 -22.61 -12.04 -1.80
C THR A 216 -22.44 -13.38 -2.51
#